data_631ba960f0b65938b03c85a410b05707
#
_entry.id   631ba960f0b65938b03c85a410b05707
#
_cell.length_a   1.000
_cell.length_b   1.000
_cell.length_c   1.000
_cell.angle_alpha   90.00
_cell.angle_beta   90.00
_cell.angle_gamma   90.00
#
_symmetry.space_group_name_H-M   'P 1'
#
loop_
_entity.id
_entity.type
_entity.pdbx_description
1 polymer ?
#
loop_
_entity_poly.entity_id
_entity_poly.type
_entity_poly.pdbx_seq_one_letter_code
_entity_poly.pdbx_strand_id
1 'polypeptide(L)'
;MKKMIFLFALLLAIMMPAKAQFFNDVDIGGGVRYSRQSDKANVGADIIAMKSVSDWAGLRAVVSVNGFIPNGFDRAGMAMCGVMAEARAAYVFADFGLSWNPSAKPPEIGIAFDGGVGLKVTVSQHIKLYSELGIDRTGHGRQWRSTASVKAGLLYSI
;
A
#
# COMPACT_ATOMS: atom_id res chain seq x y z
N MET A 1 -21.30 -2.71 -10.52
CA MET A 1 -20.73 -1.81 -9.49
C MET A 1 -21.37 -2.01 -8.11
N LYS A 2 -22.70 -1.95 -7.94
CA LYS A 2 -23.37 -2.11 -6.61
C LYS A 2 -23.04 -3.44 -5.91
N LYS A 3 -22.93 -4.56 -6.64
CA LYS A 3 -22.60 -5.88 -6.07
C LYS A 3 -21.17 -5.99 -5.53
N MET A 4 -20.21 -5.29 -6.12
CA MET A 4 -18.81 -5.27 -5.62
C MET A 4 -18.67 -4.43 -4.35
N ILE A 5 -19.39 -3.31 -4.26
CA ILE A 5 -19.40 -2.47 -3.05
C ILE A 5 -20.02 -3.25 -1.89
N PHE A 6 -21.08 -4.01 -2.16
CA PHE A 6 -21.74 -4.88 -1.16
C PHE A 6 -20.81 -6.00 -0.70
N LEU A 7 -20.07 -6.64 -1.63
CA LEU A 7 -19.10 -7.69 -1.29
C LEU A 7 -17.95 -7.14 -0.44
N PHE A 8 -17.46 -5.94 -0.77
CA PHE A 8 -16.39 -5.28 -0.02
C PHE A 8 -16.88 -4.83 1.37
N ALA A 9 -18.11 -4.30 1.46
CA ALA A 9 -18.73 -3.95 2.73
C ALA A 9 -19.03 -5.21 3.59
N LEU A 10 -19.40 -6.31 2.97
CA LEU A 10 -19.62 -7.59 3.65
C LEU A 10 -18.31 -8.19 4.15
N LEU A 11 -17.23 -8.11 3.37
CA LEU A 11 -15.87 -8.52 3.78
C LEU A 11 -15.36 -7.68 4.96
N LEU A 12 -15.57 -6.37 4.91
CA LEU A 12 -15.28 -5.47 6.03
C LEU A 12 -16.15 -5.81 7.27
N ALA A 13 -17.42 -6.08 7.08
CA ALA A 13 -18.34 -6.42 8.18
C ALA A 13 -18.04 -7.78 8.83
N ILE A 14 -17.57 -8.76 8.06
CA ILE A 14 -17.12 -10.06 8.58
C ILE A 14 -15.81 -9.94 9.35
N MET A 15 -14.97 -8.96 9.02
CA MET A 15 -13.74 -8.67 9.77
C MET A 15 -13.98 -7.86 11.05
N MET A 16 -15.13 -7.24 11.23
CA MET A 16 -15.46 -6.39 12.39
C MET A 16 -15.78 -7.11 13.72
N PRO A 17 -16.26 -8.37 13.83
CA PRO A 17 -16.62 -8.95 15.12
C PRO A 17 -15.46 -9.53 15.93
N ALA A 18 -14.23 -9.49 15.44
CA ALA A 18 -13.08 -9.92 16.24
C ALA A 18 -12.64 -8.80 17.20
N LYS A 19 -13.35 -8.65 18.32
CA LYS A 19 -13.00 -7.93 19.57
C LYS A 19 -12.10 -6.69 19.38
N ALA A 20 -12.38 -5.62 20.12
CA ALA A 20 -11.61 -4.38 20.19
C ALA A 20 -10.07 -4.55 20.35
N GLN A 21 -9.61 -5.71 20.77
CA GLN A 21 -8.21 -6.13 20.82
C GLN A 21 -7.52 -6.28 19.45
N PHE A 22 -8.27 -6.44 18.34
CA PHE A 22 -7.65 -6.55 17.03
C PHE A 22 -7.08 -5.20 16.55
N PHE A 23 -7.63 -4.08 17.03
CA PHE A 23 -7.19 -2.74 16.64
C PHE A 23 -6.17 -2.14 17.60
N ASN A 24 -5.82 -2.79 18.70
CA ASN A 24 -4.71 -2.38 19.53
C ASN A 24 -3.39 -2.62 18.78
N ASP A 25 -2.45 -1.69 18.89
CA ASP A 25 -1.13 -1.75 18.27
C ASP A 25 -1.15 -1.72 16.72
N VAL A 26 -2.10 -0.99 16.14
CA VAL A 26 -2.12 -0.70 14.70
C VAL A 26 -1.42 0.62 14.44
N ASP A 27 -0.48 0.60 13.53
CA ASP A 27 0.17 1.80 13.00
C ASP A 27 -0.60 2.25 11.74
N ILE A 28 -1.19 3.44 11.76
CA ILE A 28 -1.89 4.02 10.59
C ILE A 28 -1.21 5.31 10.19
N GLY A 29 -0.99 5.48 8.91
CA GLY A 29 -0.34 6.70 8.46
C GLY A 29 -0.44 6.96 6.98
N GLY A 30 0.32 7.93 6.54
CA GLY A 30 0.40 8.32 5.15
C GLY A 30 1.79 8.80 4.79
N GLY A 31 2.06 8.79 3.51
CA GLY A 31 3.35 9.18 2.98
C GLY A 31 3.31 9.61 1.53
N VAL A 32 4.46 10.01 1.07
CA VAL A 32 4.73 10.36 -0.32
C VAL A 32 5.43 9.18 -0.98
N ARG A 33 5.02 8.90 -2.21
CA ARG A 33 5.62 7.89 -3.07
C ARG A 33 6.25 8.56 -4.27
N TYR A 34 7.52 8.27 -4.50
CA TYR A 34 8.19 8.52 -5.78
C TYR A 34 8.34 7.20 -6.53
N SER A 35 7.91 7.17 -7.77
CA SER A 35 7.92 5.96 -8.60
C SER A 35 8.59 6.25 -9.93
N ARG A 36 9.37 5.30 -10.44
CA ARG A 36 10.06 5.41 -11.72
C ARG A 36 9.89 4.16 -12.57
N GLN A 37 9.50 4.38 -13.83
CA GLN A 37 9.42 3.34 -14.85
C GLN A 37 10.19 3.81 -16.09
N SER A 38 11.31 3.15 -16.39
CA SER A 38 12.23 3.56 -17.47
C SER A 38 12.65 5.02 -17.33
N ASP A 39 12.24 5.87 -18.26
CA ASP A 39 12.54 7.31 -18.34
C ASP A 39 11.48 8.21 -17.69
N LYS A 40 10.32 7.63 -17.31
CA LYS A 40 9.21 8.37 -16.71
C LYS A 40 9.24 8.24 -15.20
N ALA A 41 9.01 9.37 -14.54
CA ALA A 41 8.87 9.45 -13.09
C ALA A 41 7.46 9.91 -12.72
N ASN A 42 7.02 9.55 -11.52
CA ASN A 42 5.75 10.00 -10.97
C ASN A 42 5.86 10.20 -9.46
N VAL A 43 5.02 11.09 -8.94
CA VAL A 43 4.83 11.28 -7.51
C VAL A 43 3.41 10.86 -7.16
N GLY A 44 3.25 10.23 -6.04
CA GLY A 44 2.00 9.77 -5.49
C GLY A 44 1.92 9.96 -3.99
N ALA A 45 0.80 9.51 -3.43
CA ALA A 45 0.57 9.45 -2.00
C ALA A 45 0.08 8.06 -1.62
N ASP A 46 0.47 7.62 -0.43
CA ASP A 46 0.04 6.36 0.17
C ASP A 46 -0.68 6.62 1.49
N ILE A 47 -1.71 5.81 1.76
CA ILE A 47 -2.24 5.57 3.10
C ILE A 47 -1.89 4.14 3.43
N ILE A 48 -1.30 3.92 4.60
CA ILE A 48 -0.83 2.62 5.04
C ILE A 48 -1.33 2.31 6.44
N ALA A 49 -1.72 1.07 6.66
CA ALA A 49 -1.97 0.50 7.97
C ALA A 49 -1.07 -0.72 8.14
N MET A 50 -0.42 -0.82 9.28
CA MET A 50 0.46 -1.93 9.65
C MET A 50 0.08 -2.46 11.02
N LYS A 51 0.09 -3.77 11.20
CA LYS A 51 -0.13 -4.43 12.48
C LYS A 51 0.87 -5.55 12.68
N SER A 52 1.69 -5.45 13.71
CA SER A 52 2.52 -6.57 14.14
C SER A 52 1.64 -7.63 14.80
N VAL A 53 1.72 -8.86 14.33
CA VAL A 53 0.98 -10.03 14.89
C VAL A 53 1.89 -10.93 15.71
N SER A 54 3.19 -10.77 15.58
CA SER A 54 4.23 -11.41 16.40
C SER A 54 5.49 -10.55 16.35
N ASP A 55 6.53 -10.95 17.09
CA ASP A 55 7.81 -10.23 17.14
C ASP A 55 8.53 -10.15 15.78
N TRP A 56 8.16 -10.99 14.83
CA TRP A 56 8.81 -11.09 13.52
C TRP A 56 7.85 -11.01 12.33
N ALA A 57 6.53 -10.96 12.55
CA ALA A 57 5.57 -10.97 11.46
C ALA A 57 4.43 -9.97 11.69
N GLY A 58 3.94 -9.38 10.62
CA GLY A 58 2.84 -8.43 10.64
C GLY A 58 1.97 -8.50 9.39
N LEU A 59 0.84 -7.82 9.47
CA LEU A 59 -0.08 -7.58 8.38
C LEU A 59 -0.01 -6.13 7.95
N ARG A 60 -0.28 -5.86 6.68
CA ARG A 60 -0.35 -4.50 6.16
C ARG A 60 -1.47 -4.32 5.14
N ALA A 61 -1.96 -3.10 5.03
CA ALA A 61 -2.87 -2.67 3.99
C ALA A 61 -2.40 -1.31 3.46
N VAL A 62 -2.44 -1.14 2.15
CA VAL A 62 -1.95 0.08 1.48
C VAL A 62 -2.96 0.52 0.43
N VAL A 63 -3.27 1.81 0.43
CA VAL A 63 -3.99 2.48 -0.66
C VAL A 63 -3.07 3.55 -1.22
N SER A 64 -2.81 3.49 -2.51
CA SER A 64 -1.89 4.38 -3.21
C SER A 64 -2.57 5.09 -4.36
N VAL A 65 -2.21 6.34 -4.59
CA VAL A 65 -2.60 7.12 -5.77
C VAL A 65 -1.36 7.76 -6.36
N ASN A 66 -1.12 7.49 -7.64
CA ASN A 66 -0.03 8.05 -8.43
C ASN A 66 -0.56 9.05 -9.46
N GLY A 67 0.30 9.89 -10.02
CA GLY A 67 -0.06 10.76 -11.14
C GLY A 67 -0.12 12.25 -10.81
N PHE A 68 0.64 12.69 -9.83
CA PHE A 68 0.73 14.12 -9.46
C PHE A 68 1.73 14.91 -10.30
N ILE A 69 2.63 14.23 -11.04
CA ILE A 69 3.55 14.91 -11.97
C ILE A 69 2.90 14.97 -13.37
N PRO A 70 2.74 16.16 -13.95
CA PRO A 70 2.34 16.31 -15.35
C PRO A 70 3.34 15.59 -16.27
N ASN A 71 2.85 14.90 -17.31
CA ASN A 71 3.65 14.13 -18.27
C ASN A 71 4.42 12.93 -17.69
N GLY A 72 4.13 12.52 -16.45
CA GLY A 72 4.53 11.23 -15.90
C GLY A 72 3.82 10.06 -16.60
N PHE A 73 3.96 8.85 -16.04
CA PHE A 73 3.09 7.77 -16.48
C PHE A 73 1.66 7.93 -15.95
N ASP A 74 0.70 7.24 -16.55
CA ASP A 74 -0.73 7.39 -16.31
C ASP A 74 -1.10 7.42 -14.83
N ARG A 75 -2.12 8.20 -14.51
CA ARG A 75 -2.73 8.17 -13.18
C ARG A 75 -3.21 6.77 -12.88
N ALA A 76 -2.75 6.22 -11.76
CA ALA A 76 -3.15 4.90 -11.32
C ALA A 76 -3.32 4.91 -9.82
N GLY A 77 -4.26 4.12 -9.35
CA GLY A 77 -4.41 3.84 -7.94
C GLY A 77 -4.22 2.35 -7.68
N MET A 78 -3.92 2.01 -6.44
CA MET A 78 -3.79 0.63 -5.98
C MET A 78 -4.40 0.51 -4.59
N ALA A 79 -5.06 -0.61 -4.33
CA ALA A 79 -5.50 -1.01 -3.00
C ALA A 79 -5.02 -2.44 -2.76
N MET A 80 -4.16 -2.62 -1.79
CA MET A 80 -3.44 -3.86 -1.54
C MET A 80 -3.49 -4.24 -0.07
N CYS A 81 -3.41 -5.53 0.20
CA CYS A 81 -3.14 -6.06 1.52
C CYS A 81 -2.02 -7.08 1.42
N GLY A 82 -1.29 -7.28 2.50
CA GLY A 82 -0.14 -8.15 2.49
C GLY A 82 0.41 -8.47 3.85
N VAL A 83 1.59 -9.02 3.83
CA VAL A 83 2.33 -9.46 5.00
C VAL A 83 3.69 -8.77 5.06
N MET A 84 4.22 -8.67 6.26
CA MET A 84 5.58 -8.19 6.48
C MET A 84 6.30 -9.13 7.47
N ALA A 85 7.60 -9.26 7.27
CA ALA A 85 8.48 -9.87 8.23
C ALA A 85 9.41 -8.80 8.81
N GLU A 86 9.41 -8.67 10.12
CA GLU A 86 10.07 -7.60 10.86
C GLU A 86 11.32 -8.11 11.58
N ALA A 87 12.36 -7.28 11.57
CA ALA A 87 13.58 -7.48 12.36
C ALA A 87 14.01 -6.13 12.94
N ARG A 88 13.60 -5.84 14.17
CA ARG A 88 13.79 -4.53 14.83
C ARG A 88 13.14 -3.38 14.04
N ALA A 89 13.96 -2.45 13.53
CA ALA A 89 13.50 -1.32 12.73
C ALA A 89 13.33 -1.66 11.24
N ALA A 90 13.91 -2.75 10.77
CA ALA A 90 13.85 -3.15 9.36
C ALA A 90 12.73 -4.18 9.14
N TYR A 91 12.13 -4.15 7.96
CA TYR A 91 11.16 -5.16 7.54
C TYR A 91 11.23 -5.40 6.04
N VAL A 92 10.79 -6.59 5.65
CA VAL A 92 10.50 -6.93 4.25
C VAL A 92 8.99 -7.10 4.11
N PHE A 93 8.44 -6.79 2.95
CA PHE A 93 7.00 -6.88 2.73
C PHE A 93 6.65 -7.43 1.36
N ALA A 94 5.45 -8.00 1.28
CA ALA A 94 4.83 -8.43 0.05
C ALA A 94 3.33 -8.17 0.11
N ASP A 95 2.82 -7.36 -0.82
CA ASP A 95 1.43 -6.96 -0.93
C ASP A 95 0.82 -7.45 -2.24
N PHE A 96 -0.47 -7.72 -2.20
CA PHE A 96 -1.27 -8.12 -3.34
C PHE A 96 -2.62 -7.41 -3.30
N GLY A 97 -3.14 -7.03 -4.46
CA GLY A 97 -4.44 -6.37 -4.53
C GLY A 97 -4.85 -5.96 -5.93
N LEU A 98 -5.58 -4.87 -5.99
CA LEU A 98 -6.13 -4.33 -7.21
C LEU A 98 -5.46 -3.01 -7.58
N SER A 99 -5.29 -2.79 -8.88
CA SER A 99 -4.94 -1.52 -9.46
C SER A 99 -6.07 -1.00 -10.34
N TRP A 100 -6.17 0.32 -10.46
CA TRP A 100 -7.11 0.96 -11.38
C TRP A 100 -6.43 2.08 -12.15
N ASN A 101 -6.74 2.19 -13.42
CA ASN A 101 -6.30 3.26 -14.31
C ASN A 101 -7.52 4.04 -14.80
N PRO A 102 -7.85 5.18 -14.17
CA PRO A 102 -9.00 5.98 -14.58
C PRO A 102 -8.76 6.75 -15.89
N SER A 103 -7.50 6.87 -16.32
CA SER A 103 -7.13 7.59 -17.55
C SER A 103 -7.28 6.72 -18.80
N ALA A 104 -7.37 5.40 -18.64
CA ALA A 104 -7.66 4.48 -19.75
C ALA A 104 -9.10 4.65 -20.25
N LYS A 105 -9.31 4.41 -21.54
CA LYS A 105 -10.63 4.49 -22.16
C LYS A 105 -10.96 3.15 -22.82
N PRO A 106 -11.85 2.32 -22.23
CA PRO A 106 -12.55 2.50 -20.94
C PRO A 106 -11.60 2.41 -19.74
N PRO A 107 -12.02 2.90 -18.53
CA PRO A 107 -11.23 2.73 -17.32
C PRO A 107 -10.91 1.25 -17.04
N GLU A 108 -9.66 0.99 -16.69
CA GLU A 108 -9.17 -0.38 -16.50
C GLU A 108 -8.99 -0.70 -15.02
N ILE A 109 -9.37 -1.92 -14.66
CA ILE A 109 -9.06 -2.52 -13.36
C ILE A 109 -8.12 -3.69 -13.62
N GLY A 110 -7.08 -3.79 -12.81
CA GLY A 110 -6.07 -4.83 -12.94
C GLY A 110 -5.64 -5.37 -11.58
N ILE A 111 -4.64 -6.23 -11.63
CA ILE A 111 -4.02 -6.83 -10.45
C ILE A 111 -2.76 -6.03 -10.11
N ALA A 112 -2.50 -5.85 -8.81
CA ALA A 112 -1.30 -5.20 -8.30
C ALA A 112 -0.53 -6.12 -7.36
N PHE A 113 0.79 -6.06 -7.45
CA PHE A 113 1.74 -6.62 -6.51
C PHE A 113 2.71 -5.53 -6.12
N ASP A 114 3.09 -5.49 -4.84
CA ASP A 114 4.16 -4.64 -4.35
C ASP A 114 5.03 -5.47 -3.41
N GLY A 115 6.32 -5.31 -3.48
CA GLY A 115 7.23 -6.00 -2.60
C GLY A 115 8.52 -5.23 -2.43
N GLY A 116 9.10 -5.32 -1.24
CA GLY A 116 10.29 -4.53 -0.95
C GLY A 116 10.79 -4.67 0.46
N VAL A 117 11.60 -3.70 0.82
CA VAL A 117 12.21 -3.56 2.15
C VAL A 117 11.85 -2.19 2.73
N GLY A 118 11.74 -2.12 4.03
CA GLY A 118 11.43 -0.87 4.72
C GLY A 118 12.16 -0.72 6.04
N LEU A 119 12.15 0.51 6.52
CA LEU A 119 12.60 0.88 7.85
C LEU A 119 11.44 1.57 8.56
N LYS A 120 11.24 1.25 9.84
CA LYS A 120 10.26 1.88 10.71
C LYS A 120 10.95 2.30 12.01
N VAL A 121 11.01 3.59 12.26
CA VAL A 121 11.72 4.16 13.42
C VAL A 121 10.74 4.90 14.31
N THR A 122 10.67 4.54 15.58
CA THR A 122 9.85 5.21 16.58
C THR A 122 10.50 6.56 16.98
N VAL A 123 9.75 7.64 16.79
CA VAL A 123 10.18 9.01 17.13
C VAL A 123 9.56 9.42 18.48
N SER A 124 8.34 8.99 18.76
CA SER A 124 7.65 9.22 20.04
C SER A 124 6.75 8.04 20.35
N GLN A 125 6.06 8.08 21.49
CA GLN A 125 5.15 7.01 21.93
C GLN A 125 4.12 6.62 20.86
N HIS A 126 3.66 7.58 20.06
CA HIS A 126 2.61 7.36 19.06
C HIS A 126 3.05 7.66 17.63
N ILE A 127 4.26 8.16 17.41
CA ILE A 127 4.71 8.57 16.08
C ILE A 127 5.91 7.75 15.66
N LYS A 128 5.80 7.16 14.46
CA LYS A 128 6.89 6.44 13.78
C LYS A 128 7.12 7.06 12.41
N LEU A 129 8.36 7.11 11.99
CA LEU A 129 8.75 7.38 10.61
C LEU A 129 8.90 6.06 9.88
N TYR A 130 8.47 5.99 8.63
CA TYR A 130 8.77 4.86 7.78
C TYR A 130 9.38 5.30 6.46
N SER A 131 10.17 4.43 5.87
CA SER A 131 10.65 4.54 4.50
C SER A 131 10.69 3.16 3.87
N GLU A 132 10.37 3.06 2.60
CA GLU A 132 10.32 1.81 1.84
C GLU A 132 11.01 1.97 0.48
N LEU A 133 11.68 0.91 0.07
CA LEU A 133 12.15 0.70 -1.29
C LEU A 133 11.43 -0.53 -1.83
N GLY A 134 10.76 -0.41 -2.96
CA GLY A 134 9.95 -1.50 -3.48
C GLY A 134 9.89 -1.55 -4.99
N ILE A 135 9.32 -2.63 -5.48
CA ILE A 135 8.97 -2.84 -6.87
C ILE A 135 7.48 -3.12 -6.93
N ASP A 136 6.76 -2.19 -7.52
CA ASP A 136 5.34 -2.37 -7.85
C ASP A 136 5.20 -3.06 -9.19
N ARG A 137 4.28 -3.99 -9.27
CA ARG A 137 3.92 -4.63 -10.53
C ARG A 137 2.42 -4.58 -10.73
N THR A 138 1.99 -3.94 -11.80
CA THR A 138 0.57 -3.81 -12.13
C THR A 138 0.27 -4.48 -13.46
N GLY A 139 -0.79 -5.27 -13.52
CA GLY A 139 -1.25 -5.97 -14.71
C GLY A 139 -2.62 -5.47 -15.15
N HIS A 140 -2.73 -4.98 -16.38
CA HIS A 140 -3.99 -4.61 -17.02
C HIS A 140 -4.13 -5.41 -18.31
N GLY A 141 -5.09 -6.32 -18.35
CA GLY A 141 -5.23 -7.26 -19.47
C GLY A 141 -3.98 -8.14 -19.64
N ARG A 142 -3.36 -8.08 -20.82
CA ARG A 142 -2.11 -8.83 -21.13
C ARG A 142 -0.84 -8.05 -20.83
N GLN A 143 -0.93 -6.80 -20.42
CA GLN A 143 0.24 -5.96 -20.20
C GLN A 143 0.59 -5.89 -18.72
N TRP A 144 1.85 -6.17 -18.42
CA TRP A 144 2.41 -6.01 -17.09
C TRP A 144 3.39 -4.84 -17.09
N ARG A 145 3.29 -4.00 -16.07
CA ARG A 145 4.22 -2.88 -15.85
C ARG A 145 4.90 -3.07 -14.51
N SER A 146 6.21 -2.91 -14.48
CA SER A 146 7.01 -2.92 -13.27
C SER A 146 7.57 -1.53 -13.03
N THR A 147 7.50 -1.08 -11.80
CA THR A 147 7.88 0.28 -11.40
C THR A 147 8.68 0.19 -10.10
N ALA A 148 9.87 0.77 -10.08
CA ALA A 148 10.61 0.95 -8.84
C ALA A 148 10.00 2.12 -8.05
N SER A 149 9.85 1.97 -6.74
CA SER A 149 9.27 2.98 -5.88
C SER A 149 10.09 3.22 -4.62
N VAL A 150 10.10 4.49 -4.20
CA VAL A 150 10.58 4.92 -2.88
C VAL A 150 9.42 5.58 -2.17
N LYS A 151 9.18 5.18 -0.93
CA LYS A 151 8.09 5.72 -0.10
C LYS A 151 8.68 6.24 1.21
N ALA A 152 8.12 7.31 1.73
CA ALA A 152 8.45 7.80 3.05
C ALA A 152 7.24 8.50 3.67
N GLY A 153 7.06 8.38 4.97
CA GLY A 153 5.93 8.98 5.64
C GLY A 153 5.93 8.81 7.14
N LEU A 154 4.78 9.11 7.71
CA LEU A 154 4.50 9.07 9.13
C LEU A 154 3.45 8.01 9.43
N LEU A 155 3.62 7.31 10.54
CA LEU A 155 2.67 6.38 11.13
C LEU A 155 2.28 6.89 12.52
N TYR A 156 1.02 6.75 12.87
CA TYR A 156 0.49 6.97 14.19
C TYR A 156 0.07 5.61 14.78
N SER A 157 0.59 5.28 15.95
CA SER A 157 0.24 4.05 16.70
C SER A 157 -0.99 4.31 17.57
N ILE A 158 -2.02 3.51 17.37
CA ILE A 158 -3.29 3.55 18.10
C ILE A 158 -3.24 2.57 19.28
#